data_49adcfcb2a7f2644a8c6f6056136ea73
#
_entry.id   49adcfcb2a7f2644a8c6f6056136ea73
#
_cell.length_a   1.000
_cell.length_b   1.000
_cell.length_c   1.000
_cell.angle_alpha   90.00
_cell.angle_beta   90.00
_cell.angle_gamma   90.00
#
_symmetry.space_group_name_H-M   'P 1'
#
loop_
_entity.id
_entity.type
_entity.pdbx_description
1 polymer ?
#
loop_
_entity_poly.entity_id
_entity_poly.type
_entity_poly.pdbx_seq_one_letter_code
_entity_poly.pdbx_strand_id
1 'polypeptide(L)'
;MEILLMSYLAGTKNITKKYLSKMISNKIVFIPTAGNVEPYTGYIDEGVEMLKSLGYELEIIDISKYDEDYLKNKLSKTKCICISGGNTFYLLQELKKKNLIGLLYERIKEGLFYIGESAGAIIMSENIEYNQIMDDKSIASELDDYMGVNVFNHYVVPHLGEYPFEDTAQKTLDTYQDKIPLVPINNNEAILVEDHGYTVLTEKK
;
A
#
# COMPACT_ATOMS: atom_id res chain seq x y z
N MET A 1 -16.21 4.77 2.26
CA MET A 1 -14.86 4.20 1.99
C MET A 1 -13.83 5.24 2.41
N GLU A 2 -12.82 4.87 3.19
CA GLU A 2 -11.65 5.72 3.48
C GLU A 2 -10.38 4.89 3.28
N ILE A 3 -9.52 5.31 2.36
CA ILE A 3 -8.23 4.67 2.05
C ILE A 3 -7.16 5.73 2.16
N LEU A 4 -6.06 5.40 2.81
CA LEU A 4 -4.90 6.28 2.92
C LEU A 4 -3.71 5.64 2.21
N LEU A 5 -3.27 6.23 1.10
CA LEU A 5 -2.16 5.76 0.28
C LEU A 5 -0.98 6.73 0.40
N MET A 6 0.21 6.24 0.64
CA MET A 6 1.39 7.08 0.88
C MET A 6 2.67 6.48 0.30
N SER A 7 3.67 7.31 0.10
CA SER A 7 5.00 6.84 -0.30
C SER A 7 5.71 6.18 0.87
N TYR A 8 5.70 6.84 2.03
CA TYR A 8 6.47 6.44 3.20
C TYR A 8 5.64 6.63 4.47
N LEU A 9 5.37 5.53 5.16
CA LEU A 9 4.46 5.49 6.31
C LEU A 9 4.97 6.36 7.47
N ALA A 10 6.23 6.24 7.84
CA ALA A 10 6.81 7.00 8.94
C ALA A 10 6.90 8.50 8.63
N GLY A 11 6.97 8.89 7.35
CA GLY A 11 6.98 10.28 6.88
C GLY A 11 5.64 11.01 6.98
N THR A 12 4.54 10.29 7.27
CA THR A 12 3.16 10.83 7.29
C THR A 12 2.46 10.63 8.64
N LYS A 13 3.22 10.74 9.73
CA LYS A 13 2.75 10.42 11.09
C LYS A 13 1.51 11.20 11.53
N ASN A 14 1.48 12.53 11.34
CA ASN A 14 0.34 13.34 11.79
C ASN A 14 -0.89 13.13 10.91
N ILE A 15 -0.69 12.93 9.61
CA ILE A 15 -1.76 12.54 8.69
C ILE A 15 -2.35 11.21 9.14
N THR A 16 -1.53 10.18 9.32
CA THR A 16 -1.94 8.84 9.75
C THR A 16 -2.67 8.89 11.10
N LYS A 17 -2.13 9.62 12.09
CA LYS A 17 -2.77 9.84 13.40
C LYS A 17 -4.18 10.42 13.25
N LYS A 18 -4.33 11.48 12.44
CA LYS A 18 -5.62 12.16 12.25
C LYS A 18 -6.70 11.21 11.74
N TYR A 19 -6.36 10.36 10.77
CA TYR A 19 -7.36 9.46 10.16
C TYR A 19 -7.58 8.19 10.99
N LEU A 20 -6.55 7.60 11.56
CA LEU A 20 -6.69 6.47 12.47
C LEU A 20 -7.45 6.82 13.75
N SER A 21 -7.40 8.07 14.23
CA SER A 21 -8.16 8.49 15.41
C SER A 21 -9.68 8.43 15.24
N LYS A 22 -10.18 8.29 14.03
CA LYS A 22 -11.61 8.07 13.74
C LYS A 22 -12.03 6.61 13.98
N MET A 23 -11.07 5.69 14.09
CA MET A 23 -11.36 4.27 14.28
C MET A 23 -11.79 3.98 15.73
N ILE A 24 -12.73 3.06 15.88
CA ILE A 24 -13.16 2.55 17.20
C ILE A 24 -12.15 1.56 17.77
N SER A 25 -11.40 0.85 16.90
CA SER A 25 -10.42 -0.17 17.29
C SER A 25 -9.00 0.38 17.26
N ASN A 26 -8.17 -0.01 18.25
CA ASN A 26 -6.74 0.27 18.24
C ASN A 26 -5.90 -0.85 17.61
N LYS A 27 -6.55 -1.85 16.95
CA LYS A 27 -5.87 -2.99 16.34
C LYS A 27 -5.73 -2.82 14.84
N ILE A 28 -4.52 -3.04 14.33
CA ILE A 28 -4.18 -3.00 12.91
C ILE A 28 -3.54 -4.34 12.52
N VAL A 29 -4.03 -4.96 11.46
CA VAL A 29 -3.29 -6.04 10.78
C VAL A 29 -2.27 -5.39 9.87
N PHE A 30 -1.00 -5.63 10.17
CA PHE A 30 0.13 -5.10 9.40
C PHE A 30 0.72 -6.20 8.53
N ILE A 31 0.82 -5.95 7.21
CA ILE A 31 1.24 -6.93 6.20
C ILE A 31 2.57 -6.48 5.57
N PRO A 32 3.72 -7.06 5.98
CA PRO A 32 5.04 -6.67 5.48
C PRO A 32 5.50 -7.49 4.26
N THR A 33 4.64 -8.30 3.68
CA THR A 33 4.99 -9.34 2.68
C THR A 33 5.77 -8.80 1.48
N ALA A 34 5.46 -7.57 1.02
CA ALA A 34 6.19 -6.94 -0.10
C ALA A 34 7.70 -6.83 0.14
N GLY A 35 8.12 -6.69 1.40
CA GLY A 35 9.51 -6.57 1.81
C GLY A 35 10.31 -7.89 1.85
N ASN A 36 9.66 -9.06 1.71
CA ASN A 36 10.35 -10.35 1.85
C ASN A 36 11.48 -10.58 0.84
N VAL A 37 11.46 -9.88 -0.27
CA VAL A 37 12.41 -10.02 -1.38
C VAL A 37 13.34 -8.82 -1.51
N GLU A 38 13.21 -7.86 -0.60
CA GLU A 38 14.01 -6.64 -0.59
C GLU A 38 15.29 -6.80 0.25
N PRO A 39 16.43 -6.28 -0.22
CA PRO A 39 17.68 -6.32 0.53
C PRO A 39 17.70 -5.40 1.75
N TYR A 40 16.81 -4.40 1.79
CA TYR A 40 16.66 -3.43 2.88
C TYR A 40 15.21 -3.30 3.28
N THR A 41 14.92 -3.43 4.56
CA THR A 41 13.56 -3.41 5.14
C THR A 41 13.41 -2.47 6.33
N GLY A 42 14.38 -1.58 6.59
CA GLY A 42 14.33 -0.67 7.74
C GLY A 42 13.09 0.23 7.78
N TYR A 43 12.56 0.61 6.62
CA TYR A 43 11.32 1.38 6.51
C TYR A 43 10.10 0.65 7.10
N ILE A 44 10.09 -0.71 7.08
CA ILE A 44 9.03 -1.52 7.70
C ILE A 44 9.07 -1.34 9.23
N ASP A 45 10.26 -1.44 9.81
CA ASP A 45 10.45 -1.26 11.26
C ASP A 45 10.07 0.17 11.69
N GLU A 46 10.46 1.17 10.91
CA GLU A 46 10.10 2.57 11.15
C GLU A 46 8.58 2.79 11.10
N GLY A 47 7.89 2.18 10.13
CA GLY A 47 6.43 2.20 10.03
C GLY A 47 5.75 1.52 11.23
N VAL A 48 6.24 0.36 11.63
CA VAL A 48 5.77 -0.38 12.82
C VAL A 48 5.96 0.44 14.09
N GLU A 49 7.14 1.01 14.30
CA GLU A 49 7.44 1.86 15.46
C GLU A 49 6.57 3.11 15.50
N MET A 50 6.36 3.75 14.34
CA MET A 50 5.50 4.90 14.22
C MET A 50 4.06 4.56 14.65
N LEU A 51 3.45 3.49 14.11
CA LEU A 51 2.09 3.08 14.46
C LEU A 51 1.97 2.72 15.95
N LYS A 52 2.95 1.99 16.52
CA LYS A 52 3.02 1.70 17.96
C LYS A 52 3.12 2.98 18.79
N SER A 53 3.91 3.96 18.34
CA SER A 53 4.04 5.26 19.04
C SER A 53 2.74 6.06 19.07
N LEU A 54 1.82 5.78 18.15
CA LEU A 54 0.47 6.34 18.11
C LEU A 54 -0.55 5.57 19.00
N GLY A 55 -0.13 4.48 19.65
CA GLY A 55 -0.95 3.69 20.57
C GLY A 55 -1.69 2.51 19.93
N TYR A 56 -1.31 2.12 18.70
CA TYR A 56 -1.93 0.99 18.01
C TYR A 56 -1.23 -0.33 18.31
N GLU A 57 -2.05 -1.37 18.46
CA GLU A 57 -1.60 -2.76 18.58
C GLU A 57 -1.50 -3.36 17.18
N LEU A 58 -0.32 -3.89 16.82
CA LEU A 58 -0.09 -4.46 15.50
C LEU A 58 -0.08 -5.98 15.56
N GLU A 59 -0.86 -6.59 14.69
CA GLU A 59 -0.77 -8.00 14.36
C GLU A 59 -0.05 -8.14 13.02
N ILE A 60 1.19 -8.63 13.07
CA ILE A 60 2.03 -8.78 11.88
C ILE A 60 1.66 -10.09 11.17
N ILE A 61 1.23 -9.99 9.92
CA ILE A 61 0.84 -11.15 9.09
C ILE A 61 1.59 -11.11 7.76
N ASP A 62 2.54 -12.02 7.60
CA ASP A 62 3.17 -12.28 6.32
C ASP A 62 2.31 -13.26 5.52
N ILE A 63 1.67 -12.77 4.44
CA ILE A 63 0.73 -13.55 3.61
C ILE A 63 1.38 -14.82 3.07
N SER A 64 2.66 -14.80 2.76
CA SER A 64 3.38 -15.96 2.20
C SER A 64 3.44 -17.16 3.14
N LYS A 65 3.28 -16.94 4.45
CA LYS A 65 3.47 -17.94 5.50
C LYS A 65 2.19 -18.63 5.97
N TYR A 66 1.03 -18.16 5.53
CA TYR A 66 -0.25 -18.72 5.98
C TYR A 66 -1.07 -19.27 4.82
N ASP A 67 -1.99 -20.18 5.12
CA ASP A 67 -2.94 -20.69 4.15
C ASP A 67 -4.07 -19.68 3.84
N GLU A 68 -4.77 -19.93 2.75
CA GLU A 68 -5.85 -19.09 2.26
C GLU A 68 -7.00 -18.97 3.27
N ASP A 69 -7.42 -20.08 3.88
CA ASP A 69 -8.57 -20.12 4.80
C ASP A 69 -8.29 -19.30 6.07
N TYR A 70 -7.09 -19.43 6.64
CA TYR A 70 -6.66 -18.61 7.77
C TYR A 70 -6.70 -17.12 7.41
N LEU A 71 -6.10 -16.74 6.28
CA LEU A 71 -6.01 -15.35 5.84
C LEU A 71 -7.40 -14.77 5.57
N LYS A 72 -8.27 -15.48 4.86
CA LYS A 72 -9.64 -15.06 4.60
C LYS A 72 -10.45 -14.87 5.87
N ASN A 73 -10.39 -15.83 6.81
CA ASN A 73 -11.06 -15.71 8.10
C ASN A 73 -10.53 -14.52 8.91
N LYS A 74 -9.24 -14.28 8.86
CA LYS A 74 -8.60 -13.17 9.58
C LYS A 74 -8.98 -11.81 8.99
N LEU A 75 -8.79 -11.63 7.70
CA LEU A 75 -9.02 -10.35 7.02
C LEU A 75 -10.52 -10.00 6.97
N SER A 76 -11.43 -11.00 6.93
CA SER A 76 -12.86 -10.75 6.98
C SER A 76 -13.34 -10.09 8.29
N LYS A 77 -12.61 -10.28 9.40
CA LYS A 77 -12.95 -9.74 10.73
C LYS A 77 -12.18 -8.47 11.09
N THR A 78 -11.16 -8.15 10.32
CA THR A 78 -10.27 -7.02 10.58
C THR A 78 -10.96 -5.70 10.26
N LYS A 79 -10.66 -4.65 11.04
CA LYS A 79 -11.21 -3.29 10.86
C LYS A 79 -10.22 -2.33 10.22
N CYS A 80 -8.93 -2.62 10.32
CA CYS A 80 -7.88 -1.83 9.70
C CYS A 80 -6.76 -2.74 9.21
N ILE A 81 -6.35 -2.55 7.96
CA ILE A 81 -5.20 -3.21 7.34
C ILE A 81 -4.19 -2.13 6.96
N CYS A 82 -2.92 -2.38 7.26
CA CYS A 82 -1.79 -1.62 6.76
C CYS A 82 -0.89 -2.56 5.94
N ILE A 83 -0.69 -2.27 4.67
CA ILE A 83 0.24 -3.01 3.80
C ILE A 83 1.47 -2.13 3.55
N SER A 84 2.65 -2.65 3.89
CA SER A 84 3.91 -1.93 3.76
C SER A 84 4.42 -1.85 2.32
N GLY A 85 5.50 -1.09 2.15
CA GLY A 85 6.31 -1.06 0.95
C GLY A 85 7.11 -2.35 0.70
N GLY A 86 7.84 -2.37 -0.41
CA GLY A 86 8.64 -3.45 -0.95
C GLY A 86 8.31 -3.69 -2.42
N ASN A 87 8.57 -4.88 -2.93
CA ASN A 87 8.30 -5.22 -4.33
C ASN A 87 6.81 -5.41 -4.59
N THR A 88 6.24 -4.56 -5.44
CA THR A 88 4.81 -4.53 -5.76
C THR A 88 4.35 -5.79 -6.49
N PHE A 89 5.17 -6.32 -7.39
CA PHE A 89 4.82 -7.53 -8.16
C PHE A 89 4.80 -8.77 -7.27
N TYR A 90 5.78 -8.90 -6.38
CA TYR A 90 5.80 -9.98 -5.39
C TYR A 90 4.59 -9.91 -4.44
N LEU A 91 4.25 -8.73 -3.95
CA LEU A 91 3.06 -8.54 -3.13
C LEU A 91 1.79 -8.99 -3.86
N LEU A 92 1.60 -8.54 -5.11
CA LEU A 92 0.43 -8.91 -5.92
C LEU A 92 0.39 -10.42 -6.17
N GLN A 93 1.53 -11.05 -6.47
CA GLN A 93 1.63 -12.50 -6.63
C GLN A 93 1.14 -13.24 -5.37
N GLU A 94 1.63 -12.87 -4.20
CA GLU A 94 1.24 -13.53 -2.95
C GLU A 94 -0.24 -13.30 -2.60
N LEU A 95 -0.77 -12.11 -2.86
CA LEU A 95 -2.21 -11.83 -2.71
C LEU A 95 -3.06 -12.70 -3.65
N LYS A 96 -2.66 -12.85 -4.92
CA LYS A 96 -3.37 -13.67 -5.90
C LYS A 96 -3.28 -15.17 -5.58
N LYS A 97 -2.12 -15.68 -5.19
CA LYS A 97 -1.95 -17.08 -4.74
C LYS A 97 -2.88 -17.47 -3.61
N LYS A 98 -3.26 -16.51 -2.77
CA LYS A 98 -4.17 -16.72 -1.62
C LYS A 98 -5.61 -16.24 -1.91
N ASN A 99 -5.95 -15.91 -3.17
CA ASN A 99 -7.27 -15.44 -3.58
C ASN A 99 -7.80 -14.27 -2.72
N LEU A 100 -6.91 -13.30 -2.37
CA LEU A 100 -7.22 -12.19 -1.46
C LEU A 100 -7.63 -10.90 -2.16
N ILE A 101 -7.39 -10.74 -3.47
CA ILE A 101 -7.69 -9.50 -4.21
C ILE A 101 -9.18 -9.16 -4.11
N GLY A 102 -10.06 -10.09 -4.44
CA GLY A 102 -11.51 -9.88 -4.34
C GLY A 102 -11.98 -9.62 -2.90
N LEU A 103 -11.41 -10.33 -1.92
CA LEU A 103 -11.71 -10.08 -0.51
C LEU A 103 -11.32 -8.66 -0.08
N LEU A 104 -10.13 -8.18 -0.44
CA LEU A 104 -9.68 -6.83 -0.14
C LEU A 104 -10.61 -5.79 -0.77
N TYR A 105 -10.97 -5.97 -2.04
CA TYR A 105 -11.91 -5.10 -2.74
C TYR A 105 -13.23 -4.98 -1.97
N GLU A 106 -13.89 -6.11 -1.68
CA GLU A 106 -15.18 -6.13 -0.98
C GLU A 106 -15.07 -5.52 0.43
N ARG A 107 -14.03 -5.90 1.18
CA ARG A 107 -13.85 -5.39 2.55
C ARG A 107 -13.63 -3.88 2.59
N ILE A 108 -12.87 -3.34 1.63
CA ILE A 108 -12.66 -1.88 1.50
C ILE A 108 -14.00 -1.18 1.16
N LYS A 109 -14.78 -1.75 0.25
CA LYS A 109 -16.13 -1.22 -0.07
C LYS A 109 -17.09 -1.27 1.11
N GLU A 110 -16.96 -2.27 1.99
CA GLU A 110 -17.72 -2.39 3.24
C GLU A 110 -17.23 -1.49 4.39
N GLY A 111 -16.16 -0.72 4.17
CA GLY A 111 -15.64 0.24 5.16
C GLY A 111 -14.46 -0.26 5.98
N LEU A 112 -13.73 -1.28 5.52
CA LEU A 112 -12.40 -1.58 6.03
C LEU A 112 -11.51 -0.34 5.85
N PHE A 113 -10.88 0.12 6.93
CA PHE A 113 -9.88 1.17 6.83
C PHE A 113 -8.57 0.59 6.26
N TYR A 114 -8.12 1.15 5.15
CA TYR A 114 -6.93 0.66 4.46
C TYR A 114 -5.83 1.71 4.48
N ILE A 115 -4.62 1.28 4.83
CA ILE A 115 -3.39 2.06 4.71
C ILE A 115 -2.45 1.31 3.77
N GLY A 116 -1.98 1.96 2.72
CA GLY A 116 -1.01 1.41 1.78
C GLY A 116 0.23 2.28 1.70
N GLU A 117 1.41 1.69 1.96
CA GLU A 117 2.70 2.34 1.76
C GLU A 117 3.35 1.81 0.48
N SER A 118 3.80 2.70 -0.41
CA SER A 118 4.54 2.35 -1.64
C SER A 118 3.87 1.20 -2.41
N ALA A 119 4.40 -0.03 -2.38
CA ALA A 119 3.78 -1.21 -2.98
C ALA A 119 2.33 -1.41 -2.54
N GLY A 120 2.03 -1.22 -1.23
CA GLY A 120 0.67 -1.27 -0.69
C GLY A 120 -0.24 -0.17 -1.25
N ALA A 121 0.30 0.98 -1.67
CA ALA A 121 -0.46 2.03 -2.35
C ALA A 121 -0.69 1.69 -3.83
N ILE A 122 0.33 1.22 -4.53
CA ILE A 122 0.32 0.90 -5.96
C ILE A 122 -0.71 -0.19 -6.29
N ILE A 123 -0.83 -1.24 -5.46
CA ILE A 123 -1.77 -2.35 -5.72
C ILE A 123 -3.24 -1.94 -5.67
N MET A 124 -3.59 -0.75 -5.17
CA MET A 124 -4.96 -0.24 -5.16
C MET A 124 -5.44 0.24 -6.53
N SER A 125 -4.54 0.46 -7.47
CA SER A 125 -4.83 0.80 -8.87
C SER A 125 -5.43 -0.39 -9.64
N GLU A 126 -5.97 -0.12 -10.83
CA GLU A 126 -6.51 -1.14 -11.72
C GLU A 126 -5.43 -2.13 -12.19
N ASN A 127 -4.24 -1.62 -12.56
CA ASN A 127 -3.15 -2.44 -13.09
C ASN A 127 -1.80 -1.88 -12.63
N ILE A 128 -0.88 -2.76 -12.22
CA ILE A 128 0.42 -2.36 -11.68
C ILE A 128 1.56 -2.42 -12.70
N GLU A 129 1.32 -2.76 -13.96
CA GLU A 129 2.40 -2.96 -14.95
C GLU A 129 3.26 -1.71 -15.15
N TYR A 130 2.68 -0.51 -15.02
CA TYR A 130 3.43 0.75 -15.13
C TYR A 130 4.58 0.85 -14.12
N ASN A 131 4.48 0.15 -12.98
CA ASN A 131 5.49 0.15 -11.92
C ASN A 131 6.75 -0.67 -12.25
N GLN A 132 6.82 -1.35 -13.40
CA GLN A 132 8.01 -2.12 -13.83
C GLN A 132 9.28 -1.27 -14.02
N ILE A 133 9.16 0.06 -13.98
CA ILE A 133 10.30 0.98 -14.01
C ILE A 133 10.93 1.12 -12.62
N MET A 134 10.11 1.00 -11.57
CA MET A 134 10.54 1.17 -10.18
C MET A 134 10.87 -0.18 -9.52
N ASP A 135 10.09 -1.23 -9.81
CA ASP A 135 10.24 -2.56 -9.23
C ASP A 135 10.60 -3.61 -10.28
N ASP A 136 11.43 -4.57 -9.89
CA ASP A 136 11.77 -5.71 -10.73
C ASP A 136 10.64 -6.76 -10.72
N LYS A 137 9.89 -6.81 -11.83
CA LYS A 137 8.81 -7.78 -12.01
C LYS A 137 9.27 -9.23 -12.13
N SER A 138 10.53 -9.48 -12.46
CA SER A 138 11.06 -10.85 -12.61
C SER A 138 11.10 -11.63 -11.30
N ILE A 139 11.08 -10.93 -10.16
CA ILE A 139 11.02 -11.51 -8.81
C ILE A 139 9.69 -12.28 -8.61
N ALA A 140 8.62 -11.82 -9.24
CA ALA A 140 7.30 -12.45 -9.19
C ALA A 140 7.08 -13.41 -10.37
N SER A 141 7.88 -14.46 -10.45
CA SER A 141 7.93 -15.35 -11.61
C SER A 141 6.66 -16.15 -11.91
N GLU A 142 5.73 -16.22 -10.95
CA GLU A 142 4.43 -16.90 -11.10
C GLU A 142 3.28 -15.90 -11.33
N LEU A 143 3.58 -14.60 -11.44
CA LEU A 143 2.58 -13.57 -11.70
C LEU A 143 2.38 -13.43 -13.22
N ASP A 144 1.22 -13.81 -13.71
CA ASP A 144 0.83 -13.79 -15.14
C ASP A 144 -0.19 -12.67 -15.46
N ASP A 145 -0.74 -12.01 -14.45
CA ASP A 145 -1.75 -10.96 -14.56
C ASP A 145 -1.47 -9.84 -13.56
N TYR A 146 -1.36 -8.61 -14.05
CA TYR A 146 -0.99 -7.42 -13.28
C TYR A 146 -2.19 -6.61 -12.76
N MET A 147 -3.42 -7.15 -12.84
CA MET A 147 -4.60 -6.47 -12.29
C MET A 147 -4.51 -6.38 -10.76
N GLY A 148 -4.59 -5.16 -10.26
CA GLY A 148 -4.57 -4.83 -8.83
C GLY A 148 -5.94 -4.98 -8.17
N VAL A 149 -6.12 -4.33 -7.00
CA VAL A 149 -7.40 -4.36 -6.27
C VAL A 149 -8.47 -3.49 -6.93
N ASN A 150 -8.08 -2.50 -7.71
CA ASN A 150 -8.97 -1.63 -8.50
C ASN A 150 -10.01 -0.88 -7.65
N VAL A 151 -9.59 -0.28 -6.56
CA VAL A 151 -10.42 0.60 -5.72
C VAL A 151 -10.07 2.07 -5.87
N PHE A 152 -8.96 2.38 -6.53
CA PHE A 152 -8.50 3.72 -6.84
C PHE A 152 -8.31 3.86 -8.37
N ASN A 153 -9.12 4.70 -8.99
CA ASN A 153 -9.16 4.88 -10.46
C ASN A 153 -7.97 5.69 -11.00
N HIS A 154 -6.89 5.79 -10.23
CA HIS A 154 -5.65 6.47 -10.58
C HIS A 154 -4.45 5.59 -10.22
N TYR A 155 -3.27 6.01 -10.64
CA TYR A 155 -2.04 5.23 -10.51
C TYR A 155 -1.03 6.00 -9.65
N VAL A 156 -0.71 5.48 -8.48
CA VAL A 156 0.21 6.14 -7.54
C VAL A 156 1.64 6.04 -8.04
N VAL A 157 2.35 7.17 -8.11
CA VAL A 157 3.80 7.19 -8.31
C VAL A 157 4.43 7.68 -7.00
N PRO A 158 4.88 6.75 -6.12
CA PRO A 158 5.49 7.13 -4.85
C PRO A 158 6.92 7.64 -5.04
N HIS A 159 7.48 8.20 -3.99
CA HIS A 159 8.88 8.60 -3.86
C HIS A 159 9.36 9.65 -4.87
N LEU A 160 8.47 10.52 -5.37
CA LEU A 160 8.87 11.57 -6.30
C LEU A 160 9.91 12.49 -5.65
N GLY A 161 11.10 12.60 -6.29
CA GLY A 161 12.21 13.41 -5.81
C GLY A 161 12.91 12.86 -4.55
N GLU A 162 12.71 11.59 -4.21
CA GLU A 162 13.24 10.97 -2.99
C GLU A 162 14.25 9.86 -3.32
N TYR A 163 15.44 9.95 -2.70
CA TYR A 163 16.46 8.91 -2.83
C TYR A 163 15.98 7.57 -2.23
N PRO A 164 16.23 6.41 -2.88
CA PRO A 164 16.98 6.21 -4.13
C PRO A 164 16.10 6.18 -5.40
N PHE A 165 14.85 6.63 -5.34
CA PHE A 165 13.84 6.45 -6.40
C PHE A 165 13.67 7.68 -7.32
N GLU A 166 14.45 8.77 -7.13
CA GLU A 166 14.30 10.03 -7.88
C GLU A 166 14.19 9.80 -9.38
N ASP A 167 15.19 9.07 -9.95
CA ASP A 167 15.26 8.82 -11.39
C ASP A 167 14.15 7.90 -11.89
N THR A 168 13.82 6.85 -11.12
CA THR A 168 12.81 5.85 -11.53
C THR A 168 11.40 6.40 -11.40
N ALA A 169 11.11 7.19 -10.36
CA ALA A 169 9.84 7.88 -10.21
C ALA A 169 9.63 8.90 -11.33
N GLN A 170 10.64 9.73 -11.63
CA GLN A 170 10.56 10.70 -12.72
C GLN A 170 10.39 10.01 -14.07
N LYS A 171 11.15 8.94 -14.34
CA LYS A 171 11.02 8.16 -15.58
C LYS A 171 9.64 7.53 -15.72
N THR A 172 9.02 7.09 -14.62
CA THR A 172 7.65 6.57 -14.63
C THR A 172 6.66 7.66 -15.05
N LEU A 173 6.79 8.88 -14.50
CA LEU A 173 5.98 10.03 -14.92
C LEU A 173 6.17 10.33 -16.41
N ASP A 174 7.39 10.48 -16.86
CA ASP A 174 7.70 10.83 -18.27
C ASP A 174 7.16 9.77 -19.25
N THR A 175 7.13 8.51 -18.82
CA THR A 175 6.68 7.40 -19.69
C THR A 175 5.16 7.28 -19.77
N TYR A 176 4.44 7.57 -18.68
CA TYR A 176 3.03 7.19 -18.56
C TYR A 176 2.06 8.37 -18.33
N GLN A 177 2.50 9.61 -18.06
CA GLN A 177 1.62 10.75 -17.74
C GLN A 177 0.54 11.05 -18.80
N ASP A 178 0.83 10.77 -20.08
CA ASP A 178 -0.12 10.98 -21.19
C ASP A 178 -0.98 9.72 -21.50
N LYS A 179 -0.80 8.63 -20.74
CA LYS A 179 -1.45 7.33 -21.01
C LYS A 179 -2.42 6.92 -19.91
N ILE A 180 -2.08 7.20 -18.66
CA ILE A 180 -2.86 6.82 -17.48
C ILE A 180 -2.88 7.96 -16.46
N PRO A 181 -3.93 8.09 -15.63
CA PRO A 181 -4.05 9.16 -14.64
C PRO A 181 -3.12 8.92 -13.46
N LEU A 182 -1.87 9.40 -13.56
CA LEU A 182 -0.86 9.27 -12.51
C LEU A 182 -1.11 10.28 -11.36
N VAL A 183 -0.84 9.86 -10.14
CA VAL A 183 -0.82 10.72 -8.94
C VAL A 183 0.55 10.58 -8.27
N PRO A 184 1.49 11.48 -8.57
CA PRO A 184 2.80 11.49 -7.92
C PRO A 184 2.72 12.02 -6.50
N ILE A 185 3.46 11.40 -5.58
CA ILE A 185 3.59 11.81 -4.18
C ILE A 185 5.02 11.59 -3.68
N ASN A 186 5.48 12.49 -2.81
CA ASN A 186 6.77 12.36 -2.12
C ASN A 186 6.61 11.70 -0.74
N ASN A 187 7.71 11.53 0.00
CA ASN A 187 7.71 10.82 1.28
C ASN A 187 6.97 11.55 2.43
N ASN A 188 6.57 12.81 2.24
CA ASN A 188 5.78 13.57 3.21
C ASN A 188 4.32 13.74 2.75
N GLU A 189 3.87 12.99 1.76
CA GLU A 189 2.53 13.12 1.19
C GLU A 189 1.75 11.81 1.27
N ALA A 190 0.43 11.95 1.39
CA ALA A 190 -0.50 10.85 1.34
C ALA A 190 -1.74 11.22 0.51
N ILE A 191 -2.30 10.25 -0.18
CA ILE A 191 -3.56 10.36 -0.90
C ILE A 191 -4.66 9.83 0.01
N LEU A 192 -5.60 10.68 0.38
CA LEU A 192 -6.86 10.26 0.98
C LEU A 192 -7.86 9.99 -0.13
N VAL A 193 -8.30 8.74 -0.24
CA VAL A 193 -9.36 8.35 -1.19
C VAL A 193 -10.67 8.19 -0.42
N GLU A 194 -11.71 8.87 -0.88
CA GLU A 194 -13.07 8.85 -0.33
C GLU A 194 -14.09 8.52 -1.44
N ASP A 195 -15.36 8.36 -1.08
CA ASP A 195 -16.41 7.96 -2.03
C ASP A 195 -16.59 8.91 -3.23
N HIS A 196 -16.20 10.18 -3.07
CA HIS A 196 -16.41 11.23 -4.09
C HIS A 196 -15.13 11.72 -4.76
N GLY A 197 -13.99 11.05 -4.54
CA GLY A 197 -12.72 11.42 -5.13
C GLY A 197 -11.52 11.23 -4.20
N TYR A 198 -10.47 11.99 -4.45
CA TYR A 198 -9.27 11.94 -3.60
C TYR A 198 -8.69 13.33 -3.33
N THR A 199 -7.89 13.41 -2.28
CA THR A 199 -7.13 14.61 -1.90
C THR A 199 -5.71 14.22 -1.58
N VAL A 200 -4.73 14.93 -2.13
CA VAL A 200 -3.32 14.81 -1.70
C VAL A 200 -3.12 15.68 -0.48
N LEU A 201 -2.63 15.05 0.58
CA LEU A 201 -2.36 15.68 1.88
C LEU A 201 -0.85 15.76 2.06
N THR A 202 -0.36 16.87 2.60
CA THR A 202 1.06 17.05 2.92
C THR A 202 1.25 17.07 4.44
N GLU A 203 2.22 16.30 4.93
CA GLU A 203 2.60 16.27 6.35
C GLU A 203 3.10 17.66 6.77
N LYS A 204 2.54 18.17 7.85
CA LYS A 204 3.01 19.44 8.43
C LYS A 204 4.12 19.15 9.45
N LYS A 205 5.25 19.80 9.24
CA LYS A 205 6.38 19.77 10.19
C LYS A 205 6.00 20.38 11.53
#